data_5c498cca782ad64cc1878a212553b0e3
#
_entry.id   5c498cca782ad64cc1878a212553b0e3
#
_cell.length_a   1.000
_cell.length_b   1.000
_cell.length_c   1.000
_cell.angle_alpha   90.00
_cell.angle_beta   90.00
_cell.angle_gamma   90.00
#
_symmetry.space_group_name_H-M   'P 1'
#
loop_
_entity.id
_entity.type
_entity.pdbx_description
1 polymer ?
#
loop_
_entity_poly.entity_id
_entity_poly.type
_entity_poly.pdbx_seq_one_letter_code
_entity_poly.pdbx_strand_id
1 'polypeptide(L)'
;MTKTGGVVLSVLLAAFTGLFLRAEEKLRTLTGSCSITASSNGTEADLRLERSGCEDRGNCSSTQTQEQLSAFSGFSLADLQHEGAHVDARIRAEAGTITCSGGVHDGRMSGAFTFVPDPAFVDRMLQMGFHDLEAEKLEAYTLFDIGIAWVHSLQAAGVGSLDSGNLIALRIFHVDTDYIHSLNALGYATPDAGKLTALRVQHVNPEEVKQVRAMGYQPTLDELIQMRIFKVTPDFIHRMQARGLNDLTISKLVQIRIFQLAD
;
A
#
# COMPACT_ATOMS: atom_id res chain seq x y z
N MET A 1 -34.60 -53.63 4.64
CA MET A 1 -34.19 -53.00 5.88
C MET A 1 -32.77 -52.46 5.70
N THR A 2 -32.70 -51.24 5.29
CA THR A 2 -31.95 -50.10 5.85
C THR A 2 -30.43 -50.22 5.94
N LYS A 3 -29.74 -49.69 4.93
CA LYS A 3 -28.38 -49.09 5.06
C LYS A 3 -28.32 -47.77 4.29
N THR A 4 -28.82 -46.72 4.88
CA THR A 4 -28.66 -45.35 4.38
C THR A 4 -28.44 -44.44 5.60
N GLY A 5 -27.23 -44.41 6.13
CA GLY A 5 -26.92 -43.57 7.30
C GLY A 5 -25.44 -43.13 7.47
N GLY A 6 -24.51 -43.62 6.59
CA GLY A 6 -23.08 -43.42 6.83
C GLY A 6 -22.35 -42.37 5.98
N VAL A 7 -22.97 -41.84 4.91
CA VAL A 7 -22.27 -41.03 3.93
C VAL A 7 -22.37 -39.51 4.23
N VAL A 8 -23.42 -39.07 4.91
CA VAL A 8 -23.64 -37.63 5.16
C VAL A 8 -22.72 -37.05 6.27
N LEU A 9 -22.30 -37.88 7.23
CA LEU A 9 -21.46 -37.42 8.34
C LEU A 9 -20.01 -37.18 7.95
N SER A 10 -19.48 -37.92 6.96
CA SER A 10 -18.09 -37.81 6.51
C SER A 10 -17.83 -36.54 5.66
N VAL A 11 -18.84 -36.08 4.89
CA VAL A 11 -18.70 -34.89 4.04
C VAL A 11 -18.75 -33.60 4.88
N LEU A 12 -19.54 -33.57 5.94
CA LEU A 12 -19.61 -32.41 6.85
C LEU A 12 -18.31 -32.25 7.70
N LEU A 13 -17.65 -33.36 8.08
CA LEU A 13 -16.39 -33.30 8.84
C LEU A 13 -15.24 -32.81 7.98
N ALA A 14 -15.18 -33.17 6.68
CA ALA A 14 -14.14 -32.72 5.78
C ALA A 14 -14.26 -31.20 5.41
N ALA A 15 -15.49 -30.69 5.34
CA ALA A 15 -15.72 -29.26 5.11
C ALA A 15 -15.33 -28.39 6.34
N PHE A 16 -15.57 -28.91 7.55
CA PHE A 16 -15.22 -28.19 8.78
C PHE A 16 -13.71 -28.18 9.03
N THR A 17 -12.99 -29.27 8.75
CA THR A 17 -11.52 -29.30 8.91
C THR A 17 -10.80 -28.40 7.90
N GLY A 18 -11.30 -28.28 6.67
CA GLY A 18 -10.73 -27.36 5.67
C GLY A 18 -10.92 -25.87 5.98
N LEU A 19 -11.99 -25.53 6.70
CA LEU A 19 -12.25 -24.14 7.12
C LEU A 19 -11.36 -23.74 8.29
N PHE A 20 -11.12 -24.65 9.26
CA PHE A 20 -10.22 -24.41 10.39
C PHE A 20 -8.75 -24.30 9.97
N LEU A 21 -8.28 -25.12 9.04
CA LEU A 21 -6.92 -25.07 8.50
C LEU A 21 -6.63 -23.75 7.77
N ARG A 22 -7.61 -23.21 7.03
CA ARG A 22 -7.49 -21.91 6.35
C ARG A 22 -7.49 -20.71 7.33
N ALA A 23 -8.21 -20.82 8.44
CA ALA A 23 -8.21 -19.77 9.48
C ALA A 23 -6.88 -19.74 10.26
N GLU A 24 -6.27 -20.88 10.54
CA GLU A 24 -4.97 -20.96 11.21
C GLU A 24 -3.84 -20.37 10.35
N GLU A 25 -3.85 -20.54 9.03
CA GLU A 25 -2.83 -20.00 8.14
C GLU A 25 -2.87 -18.46 8.09
N LYS A 26 -4.05 -17.85 8.18
CA LYS A 26 -4.21 -16.38 8.21
C LYS A 26 -3.73 -15.74 9.51
N LEU A 27 -3.81 -16.47 10.62
CA LEU A 27 -3.41 -16.01 11.93
C LEU A 27 -1.99 -16.45 12.32
N ARG A 28 -1.22 -16.97 11.36
CA ARG A 28 0.16 -17.40 11.59
C ARG A 28 1.01 -16.22 12.05
N THR A 29 1.70 -16.40 13.17
CA THR A 29 2.77 -15.49 13.62
C THR A 29 3.95 -15.57 12.66
N LEU A 30 4.44 -14.42 12.20
CA LEU A 30 5.68 -14.35 11.44
C LEU A 30 6.85 -14.06 12.37
N THR A 31 7.99 -14.65 12.06
CA THR A 31 9.23 -14.44 12.83
C THR A 31 10.41 -14.26 11.87
N GLY A 32 11.48 -13.67 12.35
CA GLY A 32 12.70 -13.47 11.57
C GLY A 32 13.71 -12.58 12.28
N SER A 33 14.62 -12.00 11.51
CA SER A 33 15.56 -11.00 12.00
C SER A 33 15.07 -9.59 11.67
N CYS A 34 15.44 -8.62 12.51
CA CYS A 34 15.16 -7.22 12.29
C CYS A 34 16.38 -6.35 12.55
N SER A 35 16.40 -5.18 11.93
CA SER A 35 17.32 -4.11 12.31
C SER A 35 16.66 -2.75 12.20
N ILE A 36 17.05 -1.82 13.08
CA ILE A 36 16.60 -0.44 13.11
C ILE A 36 17.82 0.47 13.12
N THR A 37 17.85 1.46 12.24
CA THR A 37 18.85 2.53 12.20
C THR A 37 18.19 3.90 12.14
N ALA A 38 18.90 4.94 12.55
CA ALA A 38 18.42 6.31 12.39
C ALA A 38 18.33 6.68 10.91
N SER A 39 17.23 7.29 10.48
CA SER A 39 17.16 7.94 9.19
C SER A 39 17.90 9.27 9.21
N SER A 40 18.36 9.74 8.04
CA SER A 40 19.12 10.99 7.92
C SER A 40 18.35 12.25 8.31
N ASN A 41 17.00 12.21 8.32
CA ASN A 41 16.15 13.34 8.67
C ASN A 41 15.93 13.53 10.20
N GLY A 42 16.34 12.55 11.02
CA GLY A 42 16.23 12.61 12.48
C GLY A 42 14.81 12.49 13.06
N THR A 43 13.79 12.29 12.22
CA THR A 43 12.38 12.13 12.63
C THR A 43 11.82 10.75 12.34
N GLU A 44 12.59 9.94 11.63
CA GLU A 44 12.25 8.60 11.18
C GLU A 44 13.36 7.61 11.53
N ALA A 45 13.02 6.33 11.49
CA ALA A 45 13.96 5.23 11.59
C ALA A 45 13.79 4.29 10.37
N ASP A 46 14.90 3.79 9.86
CA ASP A 46 14.90 2.75 8.84
C ASP A 46 14.73 1.40 9.52
N LEU A 47 13.59 0.75 9.28
CA LEU A 47 13.26 -0.58 9.76
C LEU A 47 13.47 -1.59 8.64
N ARG A 48 14.19 -2.67 8.93
CA ARG A 48 14.36 -3.82 8.04
C ARG A 48 13.90 -5.09 8.75
N LEU A 49 13.03 -5.85 8.09
CA LEU A 49 12.53 -7.15 8.54
C LEU A 49 12.92 -8.22 7.52
N GLU A 50 13.48 -9.33 7.98
CA GLU A 50 13.85 -10.49 7.16
C GLU A 50 13.18 -11.72 7.75
N ARG A 51 12.26 -12.36 7.02
CA ARG A 51 11.49 -13.49 7.55
C ARG A 51 12.32 -14.76 7.60
N SER A 52 12.09 -15.58 8.65
CA SER A 52 12.68 -16.91 8.79
C SER A 52 11.98 -17.94 7.90
N GLY A 53 12.69 -19.02 7.55
CA GLY A 53 12.13 -20.17 6.81
C GLY A 53 12.08 -20.00 5.29
N CYS A 54 12.84 -19.05 4.76
CA CYS A 54 12.97 -18.84 3.33
C CYS A 54 14.12 -19.63 2.69
N GLU A 55 14.95 -20.27 3.47
CA GLU A 55 16.23 -20.88 3.01
C GLU A 55 16.02 -21.94 1.91
N ASP A 56 14.90 -22.67 1.95
CA ASP A 56 14.61 -23.74 0.99
C ASP A 56 13.93 -23.30 -0.32
N ARG A 57 13.45 -22.04 -0.43
CA ARG A 57 12.67 -21.57 -1.58
C ARG A 57 13.34 -20.47 -2.42
N GLY A 58 14.52 -20.04 -2.05
CA GLY A 58 15.30 -19.05 -2.84
C GLY A 58 14.67 -17.64 -2.94
N ASN A 59 13.62 -17.36 -2.20
CA ASN A 59 12.85 -16.12 -2.31
C ASN A 59 12.52 -15.54 -0.91
N CYS A 60 13.56 -15.19 -0.14
CA CYS A 60 13.37 -14.44 1.10
C CYS A 60 12.98 -13.01 0.78
N SER A 61 11.74 -12.66 1.01
CA SER A 61 11.33 -11.26 0.95
C SER A 61 11.77 -10.54 2.22
N SER A 62 12.66 -9.56 2.08
CA SER A 62 12.91 -8.56 3.10
C SER A 62 11.98 -7.38 2.90
N THR A 63 11.41 -6.87 3.97
CA THR A 63 10.69 -5.60 3.99
C THR A 63 11.63 -4.55 4.55
N GLN A 64 11.82 -3.45 3.81
CA GLN A 64 12.53 -2.27 4.30
C GLN A 64 11.63 -1.06 4.16
N THR A 65 11.46 -0.31 5.24
CA THR A 65 10.58 0.86 5.28
C THR A 65 11.17 1.93 6.20
N GLN A 66 10.80 3.18 5.95
CA GLN A 66 11.06 4.29 6.85
C GLN A 66 9.81 4.54 7.68
N GLU A 67 9.94 4.47 8.99
CA GLU A 67 8.84 4.65 9.93
C GLU A 67 9.05 5.90 10.77
N GLN A 68 7.98 6.67 10.97
CA GLN A 68 8.00 7.79 11.91
C GLN A 68 8.33 7.29 13.31
N LEU A 69 9.16 8.01 14.05
CA LEU A 69 9.50 7.62 15.43
C LEU A 69 8.27 7.48 16.33
N SER A 70 7.22 8.24 16.06
CA SER A 70 5.94 8.16 16.78
C SER A 70 5.18 6.84 16.57
N ALA A 71 5.49 6.08 15.51
CA ALA A 71 4.91 4.77 15.28
C ALA A 71 5.48 3.69 16.23
N PHE A 72 6.67 3.96 16.78
CA PHE A 72 7.30 3.03 17.72
C PHE A 72 6.88 3.28 19.16
N SER A 73 6.70 2.22 19.88
CA SER A 73 6.68 2.19 21.35
C SER A 73 7.86 1.37 21.86
N GLY A 74 8.49 1.82 22.97
CA GLY A 74 9.66 1.15 23.55
C GLY A 74 10.97 1.38 22.76
N PHE A 75 11.00 2.37 21.86
CA PHE A 75 12.19 2.75 21.09
C PHE A 75 12.25 4.26 20.86
N SER A 76 13.47 4.79 20.91
CA SER A 76 13.83 6.16 20.55
C SER A 76 15.21 6.18 19.87
N LEU A 77 15.55 7.26 19.16
CA LEU A 77 16.90 7.41 18.58
C LEU A 77 18.00 7.49 19.64
N ALA A 78 17.67 7.90 20.88
CA ALA A 78 18.62 7.92 21.98
C ALA A 78 19.09 6.50 22.36
N ASP A 79 18.25 5.50 22.21
CA ASP A 79 18.59 4.10 22.51
C ASP A 79 19.75 3.61 21.62
N LEU A 80 19.82 4.08 20.37
CA LEU A 80 20.90 3.73 19.43
C LEU A 80 22.28 4.27 19.84
N GLN A 81 22.34 5.22 20.80
CA GLN A 81 23.58 5.79 21.30
C GLN A 81 24.17 4.97 22.47
N HIS A 82 23.44 3.98 22.96
CA HIS A 82 23.85 3.17 24.13
C HIS A 82 24.31 1.79 23.67
N GLU A 83 25.61 1.66 23.44
CA GLU A 83 26.25 0.41 23.03
C GLU A 83 25.90 -0.75 24.01
N GLY A 84 25.48 -1.89 23.47
CA GLY A 84 25.09 -3.06 24.24
C GLY A 84 23.69 -2.97 24.90
N ALA A 85 22.97 -1.85 24.75
CA ALA A 85 21.60 -1.75 25.28
C ALA A 85 20.68 -2.76 24.61
N HIS A 86 19.76 -3.34 25.39
CA HIS A 86 18.66 -4.16 24.87
C HIS A 86 17.44 -3.29 24.63
N VAL A 87 16.82 -3.43 23.45
CA VAL A 87 15.66 -2.63 23.02
C VAL A 87 14.54 -3.54 22.54
N ASP A 88 13.31 -3.23 22.95
CA ASP A 88 12.06 -3.84 22.49
C ASP A 88 11.22 -2.80 21.73
N ALA A 89 11.51 -2.59 20.47
CA ALA A 89 10.75 -1.69 19.60
C ALA A 89 9.47 -2.36 19.11
N ARG A 90 8.32 -1.69 19.23
CA ARG A 90 7.03 -2.21 18.80
C ARG A 90 6.30 -1.22 17.92
N ILE A 91 5.76 -1.72 16.79
CA ILE A 91 4.78 -1.01 15.95
C ILE A 91 3.45 -1.73 16.12
N ARG A 92 2.41 -0.99 16.50
CA ARG A 92 1.05 -1.51 16.69
C ARG A 92 0.06 -0.77 15.81
N ALA A 93 -0.70 -1.53 15.02
CA ALA A 93 -1.83 -1.04 14.23
C ALA A 93 -3.04 -1.97 14.41
N GLU A 94 -4.17 -1.66 13.78
CA GLU A 94 -5.37 -2.52 13.87
C GLU A 94 -5.12 -3.93 13.33
N ALA A 95 -4.27 -4.09 12.32
CA ALA A 95 -3.98 -5.39 11.68
C ALA A 95 -3.09 -6.32 12.53
N GLY A 96 -2.34 -5.77 13.51
CA GLY A 96 -1.49 -6.58 14.37
C GLY A 96 -0.41 -5.79 15.09
N THR A 97 0.58 -6.52 15.59
CA THR A 97 1.73 -5.95 16.31
C THR A 97 3.02 -6.55 15.78
N ILE A 98 3.96 -5.71 15.37
CA ILE A 98 5.36 -6.06 15.09
C ILE A 98 6.18 -5.72 16.34
N THR A 99 6.98 -6.66 16.80
CA THR A 99 7.98 -6.45 17.87
C THR A 99 9.35 -6.79 17.31
N CYS A 100 10.29 -5.87 17.41
CA CYS A 100 11.71 -6.08 17.11
C CYS A 100 12.49 -5.99 18.43
N SER A 101 13.12 -7.08 18.86
CA SER A 101 13.81 -7.22 20.16
C SER A 101 15.25 -7.59 19.94
N GLY A 102 16.20 -6.82 20.48
CA GLY A 102 17.62 -7.08 20.27
C GLY A 102 18.57 -6.09 20.92
N GLY A 103 19.85 -6.20 20.57
CA GLY A 103 20.94 -5.38 21.08
C GLY A 103 21.34 -4.25 20.14
N VAL A 104 21.90 -3.21 20.72
CA VAL A 104 22.47 -2.06 19.98
C VAL A 104 23.98 -2.26 19.81
N HIS A 105 24.47 -2.16 18.58
CA HIS A 105 25.88 -2.17 18.22
C HIS A 105 26.14 -1.18 17.06
N ASP A 106 27.16 -0.36 17.19
CA ASP A 106 27.57 0.63 16.19
C ASP A 106 26.41 1.50 15.71
N GLY A 107 25.57 1.98 16.63
CA GLY A 107 24.43 2.85 16.29
C GLY A 107 23.27 2.14 15.58
N ARG A 108 23.26 0.81 15.56
CA ARG A 108 22.22 -0.04 14.98
C ARG A 108 21.64 -0.97 16.03
N MET A 109 20.34 -1.03 16.15
CA MET A 109 19.64 -2.09 16.86
C MET A 109 19.46 -3.28 15.91
N SER A 110 19.80 -4.49 16.34
CA SER A 110 19.65 -5.73 15.59
C SER A 110 19.17 -6.85 16.49
N GLY A 111 18.24 -7.67 15.97
CA GLY A 111 17.68 -8.77 16.76
C GLY A 111 16.65 -9.59 16.02
N ALA A 112 15.72 -10.15 16.77
CA ALA A 112 14.62 -10.95 16.25
C ALA A 112 13.34 -10.12 16.15
N PHE A 113 12.55 -10.34 15.09
CA PHE A 113 11.21 -9.80 15.03
C PHE A 113 10.15 -10.89 15.16
N THR A 114 9.00 -10.47 15.66
CA THR A 114 7.77 -11.25 15.70
C THR A 114 6.64 -10.35 15.23
N PHE A 115 5.83 -10.82 14.27
CA PHE A 115 4.56 -10.21 13.92
C PHE A 115 3.41 -11.09 14.38
N VAL A 116 2.47 -10.53 15.13
CA VAL A 116 1.26 -11.21 15.61
C VAL A 116 0.05 -10.50 15.01
N PRO A 117 -0.72 -11.17 14.11
CA PRO A 117 -1.96 -10.63 13.56
C PRO A 117 -3.02 -10.42 14.64
N ASP A 118 -3.91 -9.43 14.46
CA ASP A 118 -5.09 -9.23 15.29
C ASP A 118 -6.30 -10.01 14.72
N PRO A 119 -6.83 -11.02 15.44
CA PRO A 119 -7.96 -11.81 14.95
C PRO A 119 -9.22 -10.97 14.69
N ALA A 120 -9.48 -9.97 15.55
CA ALA A 120 -10.67 -9.13 15.41
C ALA A 120 -10.60 -8.25 14.17
N PHE A 121 -9.40 -7.81 13.78
CA PHE A 121 -9.20 -7.12 12.50
C PHE A 121 -9.48 -8.04 11.31
N VAL A 122 -8.93 -9.26 11.34
CA VAL A 122 -9.15 -10.25 10.27
C VAL A 122 -10.64 -10.55 10.11
N ASP A 123 -11.37 -10.77 11.20
CA ASP A 123 -12.81 -11.02 11.16
C ASP A 123 -13.60 -9.86 10.52
N ARG A 124 -13.24 -8.61 10.88
CA ARG A 124 -13.87 -7.42 10.28
C ARG A 124 -13.58 -7.31 8.79
N MET A 125 -12.35 -7.54 8.36
CA MET A 125 -11.97 -7.51 6.95
C MET A 125 -12.69 -8.60 6.14
N LEU A 126 -12.85 -9.81 6.72
CA LEU A 126 -13.65 -10.89 6.10
C LEU A 126 -15.11 -10.47 5.91
N GLN A 127 -15.72 -9.82 6.91
CA GLN A 127 -17.09 -9.28 6.81
C GLN A 127 -17.22 -8.20 5.74
N MET A 128 -16.16 -7.44 5.48
CA MET A 128 -16.09 -6.44 4.42
C MET A 128 -15.80 -7.04 3.02
N GLY A 129 -15.64 -8.37 2.90
CA GLY A 129 -15.44 -9.09 1.65
C GLY A 129 -13.99 -9.35 1.26
N PHE A 130 -13.03 -9.07 2.14
CA PHE A 130 -11.61 -9.34 1.90
C PHE A 130 -11.23 -10.74 2.41
N HIS A 131 -11.05 -11.70 1.50
CA HIS A 131 -10.81 -13.10 1.87
C HIS A 131 -9.35 -13.56 1.73
N ASP A 132 -8.53 -12.77 1.04
CA ASP A 132 -7.12 -13.05 0.76
C ASP A 132 -6.23 -12.28 1.73
N LEU A 133 -6.29 -12.66 3.03
CA LEU A 133 -5.58 -12.03 4.15
C LEU A 133 -4.53 -12.98 4.71
N GLU A 134 -3.41 -13.10 4.00
CA GLU A 134 -2.24 -13.85 4.47
C GLU A 134 -1.47 -13.03 5.53
N ALA A 135 -0.71 -13.73 6.39
CA ALA A 135 0.04 -13.08 7.48
C ALA A 135 1.01 -12.01 6.96
N GLU A 136 1.60 -12.22 5.80
CA GLU A 136 2.50 -11.28 5.12
C GLU A 136 1.80 -9.99 4.71
N LYS A 137 0.54 -10.06 4.27
CA LYS A 137 -0.27 -8.88 3.96
C LYS A 137 -0.69 -8.14 5.23
N LEU A 138 -1.02 -8.87 6.29
CA LEU A 138 -1.36 -8.28 7.59
C LEU A 138 -0.15 -7.58 8.23
N GLU A 139 1.07 -8.11 8.04
CA GLU A 139 2.31 -7.42 8.42
C GLU A 139 2.45 -6.09 7.67
N ALA A 140 2.24 -6.11 6.33
CA ALA A 140 2.26 -4.88 5.53
C ALA A 140 1.15 -3.90 5.94
N TYR A 141 -0.05 -4.39 6.28
CA TYR A 141 -1.14 -3.56 6.79
C TYR A 141 -0.77 -2.89 8.12
N THR A 142 0.00 -3.59 8.97
CA THR A 142 0.51 -3.02 10.23
C THR A 142 1.54 -1.92 9.98
N LEU A 143 2.48 -2.14 9.05
CA LEU A 143 3.50 -1.14 8.67
C LEU A 143 2.88 0.10 8.03
N PHE A 144 1.94 -0.09 7.10
CA PHE A 144 1.33 1.03 6.38
C PHE A 144 0.05 1.58 7.05
N ASP A 145 -0.25 1.17 8.28
CA ASP A 145 -1.42 1.62 9.04
C ASP A 145 -2.73 1.54 8.21
N ILE A 146 -3.00 0.35 7.64
CA ILE A 146 -4.22 0.05 6.90
C ILE A 146 -5.29 -0.40 7.90
N GLY A 147 -6.16 0.54 8.31
CA GLY A 147 -7.23 0.31 9.28
C GLY A 147 -8.61 0.18 8.62
N ILE A 148 -9.56 -0.38 9.38
CA ILE A 148 -10.95 -0.63 8.94
C ILE A 148 -11.63 0.64 8.45
N ALA A 149 -11.47 1.75 9.18
CA ALA A 149 -12.11 3.02 8.84
C ALA A 149 -11.67 3.54 7.46
N TRP A 150 -10.38 3.44 7.15
CA TRP A 150 -9.86 3.87 5.86
C TRP A 150 -10.34 2.95 4.73
N VAL A 151 -10.34 1.64 4.91
CA VAL A 151 -10.86 0.68 3.91
C VAL A 151 -12.34 0.95 3.64
N HIS A 152 -13.14 1.15 4.70
CA HIS A 152 -14.55 1.50 4.58
C HIS A 152 -14.76 2.82 3.82
N SER A 153 -13.91 3.83 4.04
CA SER A 153 -14.00 5.10 3.33
C SER A 153 -13.78 4.96 1.81
N LEU A 154 -12.87 4.09 1.39
CA LEU A 154 -12.65 3.77 -0.04
C LEU A 154 -13.86 3.06 -0.66
N GLN A 155 -14.45 2.09 0.07
CA GLN A 155 -15.68 1.41 -0.38
C GLN A 155 -16.84 2.41 -0.50
N ALA A 156 -17.01 3.28 0.49
CA ALA A 156 -18.04 4.32 0.50
C ALA A 156 -17.85 5.36 -0.62
N ALA A 157 -16.60 5.65 -1.00
CA ALA A 157 -16.28 6.49 -2.15
C ALA A 157 -16.52 5.79 -3.51
N GLY A 158 -16.92 4.51 -3.51
CA GLY A 158 -17.24 3.75 -4.72
C GLY A 158 -16.02 3.25 -5.49
N VAL A 159 -14.87 3.11 -4.84
CA VAL A 159 -13.67 2.56 -5.49
C VAL A 159 -13.91 1.12 -5.90
N GLY A 160 -13.82 0.84 -7.20
CA GLY A 160 -13.97 -0.53 -7.75
C GLY A 160 -12.71 -1.37 -7.58
N SER A 161 -12.87 -2.69 -7.72
CA SER A 161 -11.77 -3.66 -7.74
C SER A 161 -10.86 -3.60 -6.50
N LEU A 162 -11.44 -3.35 -5.32
CA LEU A 162 -10.70 -3.40 -4.05
C LEU A 162 -10.41 -4.86 -3.69
N ASP A 163 -9.14 -5.19 -3.56
CA ASP A 163 -8.63 -6.44 -3.01
C ASP A 163 -7.52 -6.18 -2.00
N SER A 164 -7.06 -7.20 -1.29
CA SER A 164 -6.04 -7.09 -0.26
C SER A 164 -4.69 -6.53 -0.76
N GLY A 165 -4.31 -6.80 -2.00
CA GLY A 165 -3.09 -6.27 -2.61
C GLY A 165 -3.23 -4.80 -3.02
N ASN A 166 -4.35 -4.44 -3.60
CA ASN A 166 -4.64 -3.06 -4.02
C ASN A 166 -4.69 -2.09 -2.84
N LEU A 167 -5.18 -2.52 -1.68
CA LEU A 167 -5.18 -1.68 -0.46
C LEU A 167 -3.76 -1.23 -0.09
N ILE A 168 -2.77 -2.11 -0.19
CA ILE A 168 -1.37 -1.76 0.08
C ILE A 168 -0.88 -0.69 -0.90
N ALA A 169 -1.11 -0.89 -2.20
CA ALA A 169 -0.73 0.07 -3.23
C ALA A 169 -1.41 1.44 -3.04
N LEU A 170 -2.73 1.45 -2.80
CA LEU A 170 -3.47 2.69 -2.54
C LEU A 170 -2.92 3.45 -1.34
N ARG A 171 -2.51 2.74 -0.27
CA ARG A 171 -1.95 3.35 0.93
C ARG A 171 -0.55 3.91 0.71
N ILE A 172 0.36 3.14 0.07
CA ILE A 172 1.72 3.58 -0.26
C ILE A 172 1.70 4.83 -1.14
N PHE A 173 0.81 4.90 -2.13
CA PHE A 173 0.70 6.04 -3.04
C PHE A 173 -0.26 7.13 -2.53
N HIS A 174 -0.66 7.08 -1.26
CA HIS A 174 -1.49 8.09 -0.60
C HIS A 174 -2.79 8.39 -1.36
N VAL A 175 -3.48 7.36 -1.82
CA VAL A 175 -4.84 7.48 -2.35
C VAL A 175 -5.80 7.63 -1.17
N ASP A 176 -6.33 8.81 -0.98
CA ASP A 176 -7.32 9.14 0.03
C ASP A 176 -8.65 9.58 -0.60
N THR A 177 -9.66 9.72 0.22
CA THR A 177 -11.00 10.16 -0.24
C THR A 177 -10.98 11.60 -0.78
N ASP A 178 -10.09 12.47 -0.30
CA ASP A 178 -9.99 13.85 -0.77
C ASP A 178 -9.47 13.90 -2.21
N TYR A 179 -8.50 13.06 -2.54
CA TYR A 179 -8.03 12.91 -3.92
C TYR A 179 -9.15 12.39 -4.84
N ILE A 180 -9.90 11.36 -4.40
CA ILE A 180 -11.04 10.81 -5.14
C ILE A 180 -12.11 11.89 -5.36
N HIS A 181 -12.48 12.62 -4.32
CA HIS A 181 -13.46 13.71 -4.40
C HIS A 181 -12.98 14.83 -5.34
N SER A 182 -11.68 15.14 -5.33
CA SER A 182 -11.11 16.13 -6.25
C SER A 182 -11.23 15.72 -7.72
N LEU A 183 -11.05 14.43 -8.05
CA LEU A 183 -11.29 13.89 -9.39
C LEU A 183 -12.78 13.92 -9.74
N ASN A 184 -13.66 13.54 -8.81
CA ASN A 184 -15.12 13.56 -9.00
C ASN A 184 -15.62 14.99 -9.25
N ALA A 185 -15.10 15.98 -8.52
CA ALA A 185 -15.42 17.39 -8.74
C ALA A 185 -15.01 17.91 -10.12
N LEU A 186 -14.05 17.26 -10.76
CA LEU A 186 -13.67 17.48 -12.15
C LEU A 186 -14.53 16.68 -13.14
N GLY A 187 -15.58 15.97 -12.68
CA GLY A 187 -16.50 15.21 -13.52
C GLY A 187 -15.98 13.84 -13.96
N TYR A 188 -14.90 13.35 -13.38
CA TYR A 188 -14.52 11.95 -13.56
C TYR A 188 -15.35 11.06 -12.64
N ALA A 189 -15.87 9.94 -13.17
CA ALA A 189 -16.43 8.89 -12.30
C ALA A 189 -15.32 8.32 -11.44
N THR A 190 -15.66 7.83 -10.23
CA THR A 190 -14.68 7.21 -9.34
C THR A 190 -13.97 6.06 -10.05
N PRO A 191 -12.64 6.14 -10.23
CA PRO A 191 -11.88 5.09 -10.90
C PRO A 191 -11.75 3.84 -10.02
N ASP A 192 -11.36 2.72 -10.63
CA ASP A 192 -10.95 1.54 -9.87
C ASP A 192 -9.59 1.76 -9.15
N ALA A 193 -9.26 0.83 -8.24
CA ALA A 193 -8.04 0.90 -7.43
C ALA A 193 -6.76 0.97 -8.27
N GLY A 194 -6.69 0.20 -9.37
CA GLY A 194 -5.52 0.21 -10.26
C GLY A 194 -5.33 1.54 -10.97
N LYS A 195 -6.41 2.15 -11.45
CA LYS A 195 -6.38 3.46 -12.10
C LYS A 195 -6.02 4.57 -11.12
N LEU A 196 -6.57 4.56 -9.90
CA LEU A 196 -6.22 5.52 -8.85
C LEU A 196 -4.74 5.42 -8.49
N THR A 197 -4.21 4.21 -8.33
CA THR A 197 -2.79 3.97 -8.10
C THR A 197 -1.95 4.54 -9.24
N ALA A 198 -2.30 4.25 -10.50
CA ALA A 198 -1.56 4.74 -11.66
C ALA A 198 -1.54 6.28 -11.73
N LEU A 199 -2.66 6.94 -11.44
CA LEU A 199 -2.75 8.40 -11.39
C LEU A 199 -1.82 8.99 -10.32
N ARG A 200 -1.77 8.38 -9.14
CA ARG A 200 -0.91 8.82 -8.03
C ARG A 200 0.58 8.55 -8.29
N VAL A 201 0.92 7.37 -8.84
CA VAL A 201 2.29 7.03 -9.27
C VAL A 201 2.84 8.06 -10.26
N GLN A 202 1.99 8.52 -11.18
CA GLN A 202 2.37 9.56 -12.16
C GLN A 202 2.18 10.99 -11.63
N HIS A 203 1.87 11.15 -10.33
CA HIS A 203 1.68 12.47 -9.71
C HIS A 203 0.66 13.35 -10.45
N VAL A 204 -0.45 12.76 -10.91
CA VAL A 204 -1.55 13.52 -11.52
C VAL A 204 -2.17 14.42 -10.45
N ASN A 205 -2.04 15.75 -10.65
CA ASN A 205 -2.53 16.75 -9.73
C ASN A 205 -3.86 17.32 -10.24
N PRO A 206 -4.97 17.24 -9.48
CA PRO A 206 -6.26 17.81 -9.86
C PRO A 206 -6.23 19.30 -10.21
N GLU A 207 -5.34 20.10 -9.60
CA GLU A 207 -5.20 21.52 -9.92
C GLU A 207 -4.59 21.75 -11.32
N GLU A 208 -3.60 20.93 -11.72
CA GLU A 208 -3.08 20.98 -13.10
C GLU A 208 -4.15 20.55 -14.11
N VAL A 209 -4.99 19.58 -13.75
CA VAL A 209 -6.14 19.17 -14.60
C VAL A 209 -7.12 20.31 -14.81
N LYS A 210 -7.41 21.11 -13.77
CA LYS A 210 -8.24 22.34 -13.91
C LYS A 210 -7.62 23.33 -14.88
N GLN A 211 -6.30 23.56 -14.82
CA GLN A 211 -5.60 24.46 -15.73
C GLN A 211 -5.71 23.97 -17.18
N VAL A 212 -5.47 22.69 -17.43
CA VAL A 212 -5.59 22.06 -18.75
C VAL A 212 -7.01 22.21 -19.29
N ARG A 213 -8.03 22.03 -18.45
CA ARG A 213 -9.44 22.23 -18.83
C ARG A 213 -9.76 23.67 -19.14
N ALA A 214 -9.20 24.63 -18.40
CA ALA A 214 -9.36 26.05 -18.67
C ALA A 214 -8.77 26.47 -20.05
N MET A 215 -7.82 25.69 -20.58
CA MET A 215 -7.28 25.83 -21.93
C MET A 215 -8.14 25.20 -23.02
N GLY A 216 -9.31 24.66 -22.70
CA GLY A 216 -10.25 24.03 -23.64
C GLY A 216 -10.09 22.54 -23.85
N TYR A 217 -9.17 21.87 -23.16
CA TYR A 217 -8.98 20.43 -23.24
C TYR A 217 -9.91 19.66 -22.28
N GLN A 218 -10.28 18.45 -22.64
CA GLN A 218 -11.06 17.54 -21.80
C GLN A 218 -10.37 16.18 -21.73
N PRO A 219 -9.22 16.09 -21.00
CA PRO A 219 -8.44 14.86 -20.96
C PRO A 219 -9.21 13.72 -20.29
N THR A 220 -9.09 12.52 -20.83
CA THR A 220 -9.44 11.27 -20.15
C THR A 220 -8.40 10.97 -19.06
N LEU A 221 -8.72 10.04 -18.12
CA LEU A 221 -7.75 9.62 -17.10
C LEU A 221 -6.48 9.01 -17.71
N ASP A 222 -6.59 8.30 -18.84
CA ASP A 222 -5.43 7.74 -19.53
C ASP A 222 -4.58 8.83 -20.19
N GLU A 223 -5.21 9.83 -20.77
CA GLU A 223 -4.50 10.99 -21.31
C GLU A 223 -3.80 11.79 -20.23
N LEU A 224 -4.38 11.93 -19.02
CA LEU A 224 -3.71 12.56 -17.89
C LEU A 224 -2.42 11.80 -17.49
N ILE A 225 -2.47 10.47 -17.45
CA ILE A 225 -1.29 9.63 -17.20
C ILE A 225 -0.24 9.86 -18.30
N GLN A 226 -0.64 9.84 -19.58
CA GLN A 226 0.27 10.09 -20.70
C GLN A 226 0.89 11.50 -20.65
N MET A 227 0.09 12.52 -20.34
CA MET A 227 0.57 13.90 -20.17
C MET A 227 1.67 13.97 -19.10
N ARG A 228 1.51 13.26 -17.98
CA ARG A 228 2.53 13.22 -16.91
C ARG A 228 3.80 12.49 -17.38
N ILE A 229 3.66 11.29 -17.97
CA ILE A 229 4.80 10.51 -18.49
C ILE A 229 5.63 11.31 -19.47
N PHE A 230 4.99 11.99 -20.42
CA PHE A 230 5.66 12.73 -21.49
C PHE A 230 5.84 14.22 -21.19
N LYS A 231 5.58 14.67 -19.97
CA LYS A 231 5.75 16.06 -19.51
C LYS A 231 5.00 17.08 -20.37
N VAL A 232 3.79 16.73 -20.79
CA VAL A 232 2.84 17.67 -21.41
C VAL A 232 2.17 18.48 -20.30
N THR A 233 2.84 19.54 -19.88
CA THR A 233 2.40 20.45 -18.80
C THR A 233 1.55 21.59 -19.36
N PRO A 234 0.78 22.33 -18.52
CA PRO A 234 0.10 23.57 -18.93
C PRO A 234 1.04 24.56 -19.64
N ASP A 235 2.25 24.76 -19.10
CA ASP A 235 3.26 25.65 -19.73
C ASP A 235 3.68 25.17 -21.13
N PHE A 236 3.80 23.85 -21.32
CA PHE A 236 4.10 23.31 -22.63
C PHE A 236 2.96 23.58 -23.61
N ILE A 237 1.72 23.38 -23.20
CA ILE A 237 0.53 23.67 -24.02
C ILE A 237 0.52 25.16 -24.40
N HIS A 238 0.74 26.07 -23.45
CA HIS A 238 0.82 27.50 -23.73
C HIS A 238 1.92 27.86 -24.76
N ARG A 239 3.11 27.25 -24.66
CA ARG A 239 4.17 27.46 -25.65
C ARG A 239 3.76 26.99 -27.05
N MET A 240 3.05 25.89 -27.15
CA MET A 240 2.55 25.41 -28.47
C MET A 240 1.52 26.37 -29.05
N GLN A 241 0.58 26.83 -28.23
CA GLN A 241 -0.42 27.82 -28.64
C GLN A 241 0.24 29.14 -29.05
N ALA A 242 1.25 29.62 -28.32
CA ALA A 242 2.01 30.83 -28.67
C ALA A 242 2.76 30.73 -30.02
N ARG A 243 3.08 29.50 -30.44
CA ARG A 243 3.67 29.22 -31.79
C ARG A 243 2.62 29.06 -32.89
N GLY A 244 1.35 29.33 -32.60
CA GLY A 244 0.22 29.20 -33.55
C GLY A 244 -0.36 27.80 -33.68
N LEU A 245 0.04 26.88 -32.81
CA LEU A 245 -0.43 25.48 -32.78
C LEU A 245 -1.64 25.36 -31.84
N ASN A 246 -2.77 25.96 -32.16
CA ASN A 246 -3.92 26.11 -31.28
C ASN A 246 -4.87 24.90 -31.27
N ASP A 247 -4.87 24.07 -32.33
CA ASP A 247 -5.84 22.96 -32.50
C ASP A 247 -5.23 21.59 -32.30
N LEU A 248 -4.19 21.50 -31.46
CA LEU A 248 -3.56 20.22 -31.13
C LEU A 248 -4.39 19.42 -30.12
N THR A 249 -4.65 18.17 -30.42
CA THR A 249 -5.19 17.22 -29.44
C THR A 249 -4.12 16.83 -28.42
N ILE A 250 -4.52 16.30 -27.27
CA ILE A 250 -3.57 15.80 -26.26
C ILE A 250 -2.65 14.74 -26.86
N SER A 251 -3.19 13.83 -27.67
CA SER A 251 -2.40 12.82 -28.37
C SER A 251 -1.31 13.43 -29.26
N LYS A 252 -1.61 14.52 -30.00
CA LYS A 252 -0.61 15.23 -30.81
C LYS A 252 0.43 15.94 -29.94
N LEU A 253 0.03 16.55 -28.83
CA LEU A 253 0.96 17.16 -27.87
C LEU A 253 1.92 16.11 -27.30
N VAL A 254 1.43 14.92 -26.96
CA VAL A 254 2.25 13.77 -26.52
C VAL A 254 3.22 13.34 -27.61
N GLN A 255 2.76 13.22 -28.88
CA GLN A 255 3.63 12.89 -30.01
C GLN A 255 4.74 13.92 -30.23
N ILE A 256 4.43 15.23 -30.12
CA ILE A 256 5.47 16.29 -30.20
C ILE A 256 6.55 16.08 -29.15
N ARG A 257 6.15 15.72 -27.91
CA ARG A 257 7.10 15.43 -26.84
C ARG A 257 7.92 14.16 -27.06
N ILE A 258 7.30 13.10 -27.57
CA ILE A 258 8.00 11.83 -27.88
C ILE A 258 9.09 12.06 -28.94
N PHE A 259 8.77 12.81 -29.99
CA PHE A 259 9.67 13.05 -31.12
C PHE A 259 10.53 14.30 -30.95
N GLN A 260 10.45 15.00 -29.83
CA GLN A 260 11.19 16.24 -29.55
C GLN A 260 11.07 17.30 -30.66
N LEU A 261 9.91 17.37 -31.30
CA LEU A 261 9.68 18.23 -32.48
C LEU A 261 9.56 19.71 -32.13
N ALA A 262 9.62 20.09 -30.85
CA ALA A 262 9.34 21.47 -30.42
C ALA A 262 10.02 21.81 -29.04
N ASP A 263 11.29 21.55 -28.89
CA ASP A 263 12.10 22.07 -27.76
C ASP A 263 12.47 23.54 -27.96
#